data_c21023aa1410ee649e273d1a8940ff43
#
_entry.id   c21023aa1410ee649e273d1a8940ff43
#
_cell.length_a   1.000
_cell.length_b   1.000
_cell.length_c   1.000
_cell.angle_alpha   90.00
_cell.angle_beta   90.00
_cell.angle_gamma   90.00
#
_symmetry.space_group_name_H-M   'P 1'
#
loop_
_entity.id
_entity.type
_entity.pdbx_description
1 polymer ?
#
loop_
_entity_poly.entity_id
_entity_poly.type
_entity_poly.pdbx_seq_one_letter_code
_entity_poly.pdbx_strand_id
1 'polypeptide(L)'
;MNTEQLYAFRSVYINQSFSRASQELGKSQSAVTQLVQSLEKELGEPLFVRHKRPVTPTDTGIMLLPHAEAILQEYETVLASVHDRHEALFRLIYRVNRTECMDNYIASNYRPGFPEIKELPLDSFHSTDAWEDNALYLVRGNIIQNKTIAYRRAFDGPLYAAVPADSPLAKKDSIVFHDLRGKTVVLPPRAKRSPFAREIYRKVSEEPQIRISESDAGFAADIAYIRIRKYIVFCTDELITPTKNVKYVIVEDGPKTEYGFASLSPFTSDMLSLIHDFEKWYRREYPVI
;
A
#
# COMPACT_ATOMS: atom_id res chain seq x y z
N MET A 1 23.85 4.69 -21.19
CA MET A 1 22.89 4.36 -20.12
C MET A 1 22.83 5.52 -19.15
N ASN A 2 21.62 6.01 -18.80
CA ASN A 2 21.43 7.09 -17.84
C ASN A 2 20.26 6.77 -16.88
N THR A 3 20.13 7.56 -15.81
CA THR A 3 19.15 7.31 -14.76
C THR A 3 17.70 7.40 -15.26
N GLU A 4 17.38 8.30 -16.20
CA GLU A 4 16.02 8.38 -16.78
C GLU A 4 15.63 7.10 -17.53
N GLN A 5 16.55 6.51 -18.25
CA GLN A 5 16.34 5.22 -18.94
C GLN A 5 16.11 4.09 -17.93
N LEU A 6 16.87 4.06 -16.83
CA LEU A 6 16.72 3.07 -15.77
C LEU A 6 15.39 3.24 -15.00
N TYR A 7 14.99 4.47 -14.70
CA TYR A 7 13.68 4.74 -14.11
C TYR A 7 12.54 4.30 -15.04
N ALA A 8 12.64 4.61 -16.34
CA ALA A 8 11.63 4.19 -17.31
C ALA A 8 11.55 2.65 -17.41
N PHE A 9 12.68 1.97 -17.47
CA PHE A 9 12.75 0.52 -17.47
C PHE A 9 12.12 -0.09 -16.21
N ARG A 10 12.53 0.35 -15.02
CA ARG A 10 12.00 -0.12 -13.73
C ARG A 10 10.49 0.08 -13.62
N SER A 11 9.99 1.26 -13.98
CA SER A 11 8.57 1.57 -13.93
C SER A 11 7.76 0.68 -14.88
N VAL A 12 8.22 0.45 -16.11
CA VAL A 12 7.55 -0.48 -17.05
C VAL A 12 7.58 -1.90 -16.52
N TYR A 13 8.68 -2.34 -15.90
CA TYR A 13 8.83 -3.66 -15.31
C TYR A 13 7.80 -3.91 -14.21
N ILE A 14 7.69 -2.99 -13.27
CA ILE A 14 6.79 -3.09 -12.11
C ILE A 14 5.33 -3.02 -12.56
N ASN A 15 4.99 -2.06 -13.43
CA ASN A 15 3.61 -1.84 -13.87
C ASN A 15 3.15 -2.79 -14.96
N GLN A 16 4.07 -3.52 -15.61
CA GLN A 16 3.81 -4.38 -16.78
C GLN A 16 3.03 -3.64 -17.89
N SER A 17 3.23 -2.31 -17.98
CA SER A 17 2.47 -1.41 -18.85
C SER A 17 3.22 -0.11 -19.08
N PHE A 18 3.48 0.22 -20.36
CA PHE A 18 4.04 1.52 -20.73
C PHE A 18 3.12 2.71 -20.41
N SER A 19 1.81 2.50 -20.50
CA SER A 19 0.83 3.53 -20.18
C SER A 19 0.79 3.84 -18.68
N ARG A 20 0.80 2.82 -17.80
CA ARG A 20 0.87 3.03 -16.35
C ARG A 20 2.20 3.63 -15.92
N ALA A 21 3.30 3.15 -16.49
CA ALA A 21 4.62 3.70 -16.24
C ALA A 21 4.71 5.19 -16.64
N SER A 22 4.07 5.59 -17.74
CA SER A 22 4.04 6.99 -18.15
C SER A 22 3.28 7.88 -17.16
N GLN A 23 2.18 7.38 -16.60
CA GLN A 23 1.42 8.07 -15.56
C GLN A 23 2.24 8.21 -14.27
N GLU A 24 2.89 7.12 -13.82
CA GLU A 24 3.77 7.13 -12.64
C GLU A 24 4.91 8.14 -12.78
N LEU A 25 5.54 8.19 -13.94
CA LEU A 25 6.71 9.05 -14.19
C LEU A 25 6.35 10.49 -14.60
N GLY A 26 5.06 10.83 -14.73
CA GLY A 26 4.62 12.13 -15.20
C GLY A 26 5.10 12.46 -16.63
N LYS A 27 5.33 11.43 -17.47
CA LYS A 27 5.83 11.56 -18.85
C LYS A 27 4.78 11.07 -19.85
N SER A 28 4.93 11.44 -21.12
CA SER A 28 4.12 10.83 -22.18
C SER A 28 4.51 9.37 -22.40
N GLN A 29 3.56 8.53 -22.81
CA GLN A 29 3.84 7.12 -23.14
C GLN A 29 4.91 6.97 -24.23
N SER A 30 4.93 7.88 -25.19
CA SER A 30 5.97 7.92 -26.24
C SER A 30 7.35 8.19 -25.66
N ALA A 31 7.47 9.11 -24.71
CA ALA A 31 8.74 9.40 -24.03
C ALA A 31 9.27 8.20 -23.24
N VAL A 32 8.41 7.54 -22.46
CA VAL A 32 8.80 6.30 -21.74
C VAL A 32 9.22 5.20 -22.71
N THR A 33 8.49 5.05 -23.82
CA THR A 33 8.84 4.08 -24.85
C THR A 33 10.21 4.37 -25.47
N GLN A 34 10.50 5.64 -25.78
CA GLN A 34 11.79 6.06 -26.34
C GLN A 34 12.94 5.82 -25.36
N LEU A 35 12.75 6.13 -24.07
CA LEU A 35 13.76 5.87 -23.03
C LEU A 35 14.12 4.39 -22.93
N VAL A 36 13.11 3.53 -22.88
CA VAL A 36 13.33 2.07 -22.86
C VAL A 36 13.99 1.58 -24.14
N GLN A 37 13.52 2.04 -25.32
CA GLN A 37 14.14 1.64 -26.61
C GLN A 37 15.59 2.11 -26.71
N SER A 38 15.91 3.30 -26.20
CA SER A 38 17.28 3.81 -26.17
C SER A 38 18.18 2.94 -25.27
N LEU A 39 17.65 2.47 -24.15
CA LEU A 39 18.35 1.54 -23.26
C LEU A 39 18.56 0.18 -23.93
N GLU A 40 17.52 -0.39 -24.57
CA GLU A 40 17.60 -1.64 -25.34
C GLU A 40 18.64 -1.55 -26.46
N LYS A 41 18.66 -0.44 -27.18
CA LYS A 41 19.64 -0.19 -28.25
C LYS A 41 21.07 -0.12 -27.71
N GLU A 42 21.28 0.47 -26.55
CA GLU A 42 22.58 0.58 -25.94
C GLU A 42 23.08 -0.77 -25.41
N LEU A 43 22.19 -1.59 -24.85
CA LEU A 43 22.51 -2.94 -24.38
C LEU A 43 22.60 -3.98 -25.51
N GLY A 44 22.06 -3.67 -26.69
CA GLY A 44 22.02 -4.58 -27.82
C GLY A 44 20.93 -5.66 -27.74
N GLU A 45 20.10 -5.64 -26.67
CA GLU A 45 19.13 -6.68 -26.39
C GLU A 45 17.77 -6.07 -25.96
N PRO A 46 16.64 -6.71 -26.36
CA PRO A 46 15.33 -6.28 -25.90
C PRO A 46 15.14 -6.60 -24.41
N LEU A 47 14.54 -5.66 -23.67
CA LEU A 47 14.23 -5.83 -22.24
C LEU A 47 12.79 -6.28 -22.01
N PHE A 48 11.90 -6.07 -22.99
CA PHE A 48 10.48 -6.44 -22.91
C PHE A 48 9.98 -7.15 -24.17
N VAL A 49 9.06 -8.07 -23.94
CA VAL A 49 8.27 -8.71 -25.03
C VAL A 49 7.07 -7.82 -25.34
N ARG A 50 7.13 -7.10 -26.49
CA ARG A 50 6.17 -6.03 -26.82
C ARG A 50 4.81 -6.50 -27.33
N HIS A 51 4.70 -7.75 -27.77
CA HIS A 51 3.47 -8.29 -28.37
C HIS A 51 2.53 -8.97 -27.37
N LYS A 52 2.86 -8.93 -26.07
CA LYS A 52 2.03 -9.49 -24.99
C LYS A 52 1.38 -8.37 -24.16
N ARG A 53 0.16 -8.60 -23.71
CA ARG A 53 -0.52 -7.81 -22.69
C ARG A 53 -0.94 -8.75 -21.57
N PRO A 54 -0.43 -8.55 -20.33
CA PRO A 54 0.50 -7.49 -19.88
C PRO A 54 1.89 -7.60 -20.54
N VAL A 55 2.63 -6.49 -20.55
CA VAL A 55 4.04 -6.44 -21.00
C VAL A 55 4.87 -7.32 -20.07
N THR A 56 5.63 -8.25 -20.63
CA THR A 56 6.48 -9.15 -19.85
C THR A 56 7.96 -8.86 -20.11
N PRO A 57 8.82 -8.91 -19.06
CA PRO A 57 10.25 -8.76 -19.25
C PRO A 57 10.82 -9.97 -20.03
N THR A 58 11.94 -9.74 -20.72
CA THR A 58 12.83 -10.79 -21.25
C THR A 58 13.76 -11.30 -20.18
N ASP A 59 14.52 -12.37 -20.45
CA ASP A 59 15.57 -12.85 -19.54
C ASP A 59 16.60 -11.76 -19.25
N THR A 60 16.97 -10.97 -20.27
CA THR A 60 17.85 -9.79 -20.11
C THR A 60 17.19 -8.73 -19.22
N GLY A 61 15.89 -8.48 -19.35
CA GLY A 61 15.15 -7.58 -18.48
C GLY A 61 15.11 -8.06 -17.02
N ILE A 62 14.93 -9.36 -16.80
CA ILE A 62 14.97 -9.95 -15.46
C ILE A 62 16.37 -9.80 -14.84
N MET A 63 17.41 -10.09 -15.60
CA MET A 63 18.80 -9.95 -15.15
C MET A 63 19.18 -8.49 -14.86
N LEU A 64 18.70 -7.54 -15.67
CA LEU A 64 19.04 -6.13 -15.53
C LEU A 64 18.41 -5.50 -14.28
N LEU A 65 17.22 -5.94 -13.84
CA LEU A 65 16.45 -5.28 -12.79
C LEU A 65 17.27 -5.06 -11.50
N PRO A 66 17.92 -6.07 -10.88
CA PRO A 66 18.67 -5.85 -9.65
C PRO A 66 19.84 -4.87 -9.83
N HIS A 67 20.47 -4.87 -10.99
CA HIS A 67 21.55 -3.92 -11.29
C HIS A 67 21.01 -2.49 -11.50
N ALA A 68 19.89 -2.35 -12.21
CA ALA A 68 19.24 -1.05 -12.39
C ALA A 68 18.79 -0.47 -11.04
N GLU A 69 18.23 -1.29 -10.16
CA GLU A 69 17.83 -0.88 -8.80
C GLU A 69 19.04 -0.44 -7.98
N ALA A 70 20.16 -1.18 -8.03
CA ALA A 70 21.38 -0.81 -7.31
C ALA A 70 21.97 0.53 -7.81
N ILE A 71 22.02 0.73 -9.12
CA ILE A 71 22.52 2.00 -9.71
C ILE A 71 21.63 3.18 -9.32
N LEU A 72 20.30 3.01 -9.40
CA LEU A 72 19.37 4.05 -9.02
C LEU A 72 19.46 4.37 -7.53
N GLN A 73 19.63 3.35 -6.68
CA GLN A 73 19.82 3.53 -5.24
C GLN A 73 21.08 4.33 -4.93
N GLU A 74 22.20 4.00 -5.56
CA GLU A 74 23.46 4.73 -5.35
C GLU A 74 23.34 6.18 -5.84
N TYR A 75 22.71 6.40 -6.99
CA TYR A 75 22.44 7.74 -7.50
C TYR A 75 21.58 8.56 -6.53
N GLU A 76 20.52 7.98 -5.96
CA GLU A 76 19.66 8.61 -4.97
C GLU A 76 20.44 8.90 -3.66
N THR A 77 21.32 7.99 -3.24
CA THR A 77 22.19 8.17 -2.08
C THR A 77 23.17 9.34 -2.27
N VAL A 78 23.76 9.47 -3.45
CA VAL A 78 24.65 10.59 -3.78
C VAL A 78 23.86 11.92 -3.77
N LEU A 79 22.67 11.95 -4.37
CA LEU A 79 21.81 13.14 -4.33
C LEU A 79 21.45 13.52 -2.89
N ALA A 80 21.06 12.56 -2.07
CA ALA A 80 20.76 12.78 -0.64
C ALA A 80 21.98 13.35 0.11
N SER A 81 23.18 12.78 -0.08
CA SER A 81 24.40 13.22 0.60
C SER A 81 24.83 14.64 0.21
N VAL A 82 24.53 15.07 -0.99
CA VAL A 82 24.79 16.46 -1.46
C VAL A 82 23.80 17.45 -0.85
N HIS A 83 22.57 17.00 -0.58
CA HIS A 83 21.51 17.84 -0.01
C HIS A 83 21.47 17.83 1.53
N ASP A 84 22.23 16.93 2.19
CA ASP A 84 22.24 16.75 3.66
C ASP A 84 22.76 17.98 4.45
N ARG A 85 22.87 19.14 3.82
CA ARG A 85 23.21 20.42 4.43
C ARG A 85 22.01 21.29 4.82
N HIS A 86 20.80 20.82 4.61
CA HIS A 86 19.57 21.58 4.92
C HIS A 86 18.59 20.82 5.80
N GLU A 87 17.93 21.56 6.70
CA GLU A 87 16.90 21.14 7.67
C GLU A 87 15.89 20.14 7.09
N ALA A 88 15.27 19.33 7.98
CA ALA A 88 14.27 18.31 7.66
C ALA A 88 13.41 18.64 6.42
N LEU A 89 13.71 17.99 5.30
CA LEU A 89 13.32 18.44 3.97
C LEU A 89 11.84 18.18 3.65
N PHE A 90 11.17 17.33 4.43
CA PHE A 90 9.72 17.13 4.36
C PHE A 90 9.23 16.47 5.66
N ARG A 91 7.90 16.46 5.86
CA ARG A 91 7.26 15.79 6.99
C ARG A 91 6.68 14.46 6.53
N LEU A 92 6.96 13.39 7.27
CA LEU A 92 6.21 12.14 7.10
C LEU A 92 4.95 12.23 7.95
N ILE A 93 3.81 12.34 7.28
CA ILE A 93 2.52 12.38 7.94
C ILE A 93 1.81 11.08 7.63
N TYR A 94 1.41 10.35 8.64
CA TYR A 94 0.59 9.18 8.46
C TYR A 94 -0.61 9.19 9.42
N ARG A 95 -1.57 8.37 9.12
CA ARG A 95 -2.87 8.38 9.77
C ARG A 95 -2.83 7.96 11.23
N VAL A 96 -3.81 8.43 12.04
CA VAL A 96 -3.96 8.21 13.47
C VAL A 96 -3.95 6.74 13.88
N ASN A 97 -4.57 5.88 13.11
CA ASN A 97 -4.47 4.45 13.36
C ASN A 97 -3.30 3.92 12.56
N ARG A 98 -2.23 3.62 13.26
CA ARG A 98 -0.94 3.19 12.74
C ARG A 98 -1.10 1.89 11.98
N THR A 99 -0.49 1.79 10.83
CA THR A 99 -0.24 0.48 10.24
C THR A 99 0.96 -0.14 10.94
N GLU A 100 0.84 -1.35 11.45
CA GLU A 100 1.92 -2.06 12.14
C GLU A 100 3.19 -2.09 11.29
N CYS A 101 3.02 -2.26 10.00
CA CYS A 101 4.09 -2.24 9.01
C CYS A 101 4.89 -0.92 9.03
N MET A 102 4.22 0.24 9.04
CA MET A 102 4.91 1.53 9.06
C MET A 102 5.58 1.79 10.41
N ASP A 103 4.94 1.41 11.51
CA ASP A 103 5.54 1.54 12.85
C ASP A 103 6.82 0.72 12.97
N ASN A 104 6.82 -0.51 12.45
CA ASN A 104 8.00 -1.38 12.40
C ASN A 104 9.10 -0.81 11.51
N TYR A 105 8.73 -0.22 10.36
CA TYR A 105 9.68 0.46 9.50
C TYR A 105 10.36 1.63 10.21
N ILE A 106 9.58 2.51 10.83
CA ILE A 106 10.08 3.67 11.56
C ILE A 106 11.00 3.21 12.70
N ALA A 107 10.56 2.26 13.53
CA ALA A 107 11.36 1.74 14.63
C ALA A 107 12.70 1.15 14.17
N SER A 108 12.74 0.52 12.99
CA SER A 108 13.94 -0.11 12.44
C SER A 108 14.88 0.86 11.73
N ASN A 109 14.38 2.01 11.27
CA ASN A 109 15.14 2.93 10.40
C ASN A 109 15.24 4.35 10.96
N TYR A 110 14.70 4.62 12.16
CA TYR A 110 14.79 5.94 12.77
C TYR A 110 16.26 6.31 13.06
N ARG A 111 16.68 7.45 12.52
CA ARG A 111 18.05 7.99 12.65
C ARG A 111 18.00 9.51 12.58
N PRO A 112 19.06 10.25 13.01
CA PRO A 112 19.15 11.67 12.79
C PRO A 112 18.95 12.01 11.31
N GLY A 113 18.10 13.01 11.02
CA GLY A 113 17.69 13.36 9.66
C GLY A 113 16.46 12.59 9.14
N PHE A 114 15.90 11.65 9.93
CA PHE A 114 14.62 11.04 9.57
C PHE A 114 13.52 12.11 9.60
N PRO A 115 12.56 12.09 8.64
CA PRO A 115 11.48 13.08 8.60
C PRO A 115 10.69 13.16 9.89
N GLU A 116 10.18 14.35 10.22
CA GLU A 116 9.24 14.54 11.32
C GLU A 116 7.98 13.70 11.08
N ILE A 117 7.56 12.96 12.11
CA ILE A 117 6.36 12.12 12.04
C ILE A 117 5.21 12.85 12.70
N LYS A 118 4.11 13.00 11.95
CA LYS A 118 2.91 13.66 12.43
C LYS A 118 1.69 12.78 12.16
N GLU A 119 0.91 12.53 13.20
CA GLU A 119 -0.37 11.84 13.07
C GLU A 119 -1.48 12.85 12.78
N LEU A 120 -2.37 12.52 11.85
CA LEU A 120 -3.55 13.33 11.56
C LEU A 120 -4.82 12.59 11.99
N PRO A 121 -5.84 13.32 12.47
CA PRO A 121 -7.15 12.76 12.73
C PRO A 121 -7.75 12.11 11.47
N LEU A 122 -8.48 11.03 11.66
CA LEU A 122 -9.12 10.28 10.58
C LEU A 122 -9.92 11.16 9.63
N ASP A 123 -10.66 12.12 10.17
CA ASP A 123 -11.53 13.03 9.42
C ASP A 123 -10.77 13.99 8.53
N SER A 124 -9.49 14.26 8.85
CA SER A 124 -8.62 15.13 8.04
C SER A 124 -8.25 14.55 6.68
N PHE A 125 -8.49 13.26 6.43
CA PHE A 125 -8.20 12.60 5.15
C PHE A 125 -9.37 12.63 4.15
N HIS A 126 -10.55 13.05 4.58
CA HIS A 126 -11.71 13.18 3.67
C HIS A 126 -11.66 14.43 2.80
N SER A 127 -10.81 15.41 3.17
CA SER A 127 -10.55 16.60 2.38
C SER A 127 -9.04 16.82 2.28
N THR A 128 -8.57 17.13 1.07
CA THR A 128 -7.17 17.52 0.83
C THR A 128 -6.85 18.92 1.35
N ASP A 129 -7.86 19.67 1.81
CA ASP A 129 -7.70 21.03 2.35
C ASP A 129 -6.84 21.05 3.64
N ALA A 130 -6.77 19.91 4.33
CA ALA A 130 -5.93 19.75 5.52
C ALA A 130 -4.51 19.25 5.20
N TRP A 131 -4.20 19.02 3.94
CA TRP A 131 -2.89 18.51 3.54
C TRP A 131 -1.89 19.67 3.43
N GLU A 132 -0.67 19.40 3.86
CA GLU A 132 0.42 20.38 3.84
C GLU A 132 1.28 20.17 2.59
N ASP A 133 1.80 21.27 2.03
CA ASP A 133 2.85 21.19 1.04
C ASP A 133 4.13 20.58 1.65
N ASN A 134 4.92 19.94 0.81
CA ASN A 134 6.16 19.29 1.24
C ASN A 134 5.96 18.22 2.33
N ALA A 135 4.87 17.45 2.23
CA ALA A 135 4.55 16.36 3.14
C ALA A 135 4.27 15.07 2.39
N LEU A 136 4.63 13.94 3.00
CA LEU A 136 4.41 12.61 2.48
C LEU A 136 3.35 11.90 3.34
N TYR A 137 2.26 11.50 2.74
CA TYR A 137 1.13 10.85 3.39
C TYR A 137 1.10 9.37 3.07
N LEU A 138 0.99 8.51 4.08
CA LEU A 138 0.61 7.12 3.87
C LEU A 138 -0.92 7.01 3.88
N VAL A 139 -1.49 6.62 2.76
CA VAL A 139 -2.94 6.60 2.56
C VAL A 139 -3.40 5.31 1.88
N ARG A 140 -4.70 5.03 1.98
CA ARG A 140 -5.31 4.01 1.13
C ARG A 140 -5.45 4.53 -0.30
N GLY A 141 -5.12 3.69 -1.29
CA GLY A 141 -5.22 4.06 -2.71
C GLY A 141 -6.61 4.49 -3.17
N ASN A 142 -7.66 3.95 -2.56
CA ASN A 142 -9.04 4.30 -2.88
C ASN A 142 -9.50 5.69 -2.40
N ILE A 143 -8.70 6.37 -1.57
CA ILE A 143 -9.00 7.73 -1.10
C ILE A 143 -8.55 8.77 -2.14
N ILE A 144 -7.57 8.42 -2.97
CA ILE A 144 -7.01 9.33 -3.98
C ILE A 144 -7.93 9.38 -5.20
N GLN A 145 -8.85 10.33 -5.23
CA GLN A 145 -9.74 10.60 -6.37
C GLN A 145 -9.28 11.80 -7.20
N ASN A 146 -8.34 12.59 -6.68
CA ASN A 146 -7.87 13.82 -7.32
C ASN A 146 -6.62 13.54 -8.17
N LYS A 147 -6.67 13.89 -9.46
CA LYS A 147 -5.57 13.70 -10.43
C LYS A 147 -4.36 14.62 -10.19
N THR A 148 -4.48 15.64 -9.35
CA THR A 148 -3.39 16.55 -9.02
C THR A 148 -2.48 16.04 -7.91
N ILE A 149 -2.88 14.99 -7.21
CA ILE A 149 -2.10 14.39 -6.12
C ILE A 149 -1.11 13.40 -6.71
N ALA A 150 0.17 13.55 -6.37
CA ALA A 150 1.17 12.54 -6.64
C ALA A 150 0.87 11.32 -5.76
N TYR A 151 0.80 10.13 -6.37
CA TYR A 151 0.51 8.89 -5.65
C TYR A 151 1.43 7.77 -6.14
N ARG A 152 1.95 7.00 -5.19
CA ARG A 152 2.73 5.81 -5.47
C ARG A 152 2.29 4.68 -4.55
N ARG A 153 1.79 3.58 -5.13
CA ARG A 153 1.45 2.36 -4.40
C ARG A 153 2.68 1.81 -3.69
N ALA A 154 2.51 1.38 -2.44
CA ALA A 154 3.57 0.83 -1.61
C ALA A 154 3.35 -0.66 -1.30
N PHE A 155 2.20 -1.03 -0.73
CA PHE A 155 1.90 -2.41 -0.32
C PHE A 155 0.40 -2.69 -0.26
N ASP A 156 0.06 -3.97 -0.10
CA ASP A 156 -1.30 -4.43 0.14
C ASP A 156 -1.42 -4.97 1.57
N GLY A 157 -2.27 -4.36 2.36
CA GLY A 157 -2.63 -4.85 3.68
C GLY A 157 -3.71 -5.93 3.62
N PRO A 158 -3.65 -6.95 4.47
CA PRO A 158 -4.67 -8.00 4.53
C PRO A 158 -5.98 -7.52 5.13
N LEU A 159 -7.04 -8.28 4.90
CA LEU A 159 -8.27 -8.19 5.66
C LEU A 159 -8.10 -8.92 6.99
N TYR A 160 -8.56 -8.32 8.08
CA TYR A 160 -8.62 -8.96 9.38
C TYR A 160 -10.07 -9.21 9.80
N ALA A 161 -10.25 -10.30 10.53
CA ALA A 161 -11.47 -10.58 11.29
C ALA A 161 -11.19 -10.36 12.77
N ALA A 162 -11.87 -9.40 13.37
CA ALA A 162 -11.90 -9.22 14.81
C ALA A 162 -12.89 -10.25 15.40
N VAL A 163 -12.38 -11.20 16.17
CA VAL A 163 -13.12 -12.33 16.72
C VAL A 163 -13.07 -12.34 18.24
N PRO A 164 -14.04 -12.97 18.94
CA PRO A 164 -13.92 -13.17 20.38
C PRO A 164 -12.66 -13.98 20.74
N ALA A 165 -11.89 -13.52 21.73
CA ALA A 165 -10.65 -14.18 22.13
C ALA A 165 -10.84 -15.62 22.66
N ASP A 166 -12.04 -15.96 23.11
CA ASP A 166 -12.43 -17.30 23.53
C ASP A 166 -12.92 -18.20 22.37
N SER A 167 -12.97 -17.66 21.15
CA SER A 167 -13.38 -18.38 19.95
C SER A 167 -12.29 -19.36 19.48
N PRO A 168 -12.65 -20.52 18.92
CA PRO A 168 -11.68 -21.38 18.21
C PRO A 168 -10.92 -20.66 17.09
N LEU A 169 -11.53 -19.66 16.45
CA LEU A 169 -10.91 -18.86 15.41
C LEU A 169 -9.72 -18.03 15.94
N ALA A 170 -9.77 -17.60 17.20
CA ALA A 170 -8.71 -16.83 17.82
C ALA A 170 -7.40 -17.62 18.06
N LYS A 171 -7.46 -18.95 17.92
CA LYS A 171 -6.29 -19.85 18.06
C LYS A 171 -5.56 -20.09 16.72
N LYS A 172 -6.13 -19.62 15.62
CA LYS A 172 -5.56 -19.75 14.29
C LYS A 172 -4.71 -18.51 13.96
N ASP A 173 -3.65 -18.70 13.19
CA ASP A 173 -2.85 -17.59 12.66
C ASP A 173 -3.60 -16.89 11.53
N SER A 174 -4.34 -17.65 10.74
CA SER A 174 -5.19 -17.13 9.67
C SER A 174 -6.46 -17.97 9.52
N ILE A 175 -7.45 -17.39 8.84
CA ILE A 175 -8.73 -18.03 8.51
C ILE A 175 -9.11 -17.70 7.06
N VAL A 176 -10.07 -18.46 6.52
CA VAL A 176 -10.76 -18.17 5.26
C VAL A 176 -12.25 -17.94 5.51
N PHE A 177 -13.00 -17.38 4.55
CA PHE A 177 -14.44 -17.14 4.73
C PHE A 177 -15.22 -18.42 5.09
N HIS A 178 -14.80 -19.55 4.57
CA HIS A 178 -15.38 -20.84 4.92
C HIS A 178 -15.35 -21.16 6.43
N ASP A 179 -14.33 -20.75 7.15
CA ASP A 179 -14.21 -20.94 8.60
C ASP A 179 -15.28 -20.17 9.40
N LEU A 180 -15.93 -19.18 8.77
CA LEU A 180 -16.96 -18.34 9.38
C LEU A 180 -18.37 -18.94 9.30
N ARG A 181 -18.53 -20.13 8.73
CA ARG A 181 -19.83 -20.81 8.66
C ARG A 181 -20.46 -20.98 10.05
N GLY A 182 -21.76 -20.72 10.13
CA GLY A 182 -22.51 -20.74 11.39
C GLY A 182 -22.30 -19.49 12.27
N LYS A 183 -21.45 -18.56 11.89
CA LYS A 183 -21.19 -17.31 12.60
C LYS A 183 -22.03 -16.17 12.03
N THR A 184 -22.07 -15.07 12.80
CA THR A 184 -22.67 -13.81 12.36
C THR A 184 -21.56 -12.78 12.17
N VAL A 185 -21.50 -12.16 10.99
CA VAL A 185 -20.58 -11.08 10.66
C VAL A 185 -21.32 -9.74 10.64
N VAL A 186 -20.64 -8.67 11.03
CA VAL A 186 -21.18 -7.30 10.99
C VAL A 186 -20.66 -6.62 9.73
N LEU A 187 -21.57 -6.06 8.95
CA LEU A 187 -21.24 -5.30 7.73
C LEU A 187 -22.06 -4.00 7.70
N PRO A 188 -21.56 -2.94 7.05
CA PRO A 188 -22.35 -1.73 6.86
C PRO A 188 -23.58 -2.01 5.99
N PRO A 189 -24.69 -1.23 6.15
CA PRO A 189 -25.88 -1.33 5.32
C PRO A 189 -25.54 -1.18 3.84
N ARG A 190 -26.29 -1.86 2.96
CA ARG A 190 -26.00 -1.93 1.51
C ARG A 190 -25.74 -0.55 0.88
N ALA A 191 -26.52 0.46 1.25
CA ALA A 191 -26.40 1.82 0.72
C ALA A 191 -25.09 2.53 1.13
N LYS A 192 -24.44 2.09 2.21
CA LYS A 192 -23.23 2.69 2.77
C LYS A 192 -21.96 1.86 2.50
N ARG A 193 -22.05 0.76 1.72
CA ARG A 193 -20.90 -0.11 1.45
C ARG A 193 -19.95 0.54 0.46
N SER A 194 -18.71 0.73 0.89
CA SER A 194 -17.59 1.06 0.00
C SER A 194 -17.34 -0.08 -1.01
N PRO A 195 -16.56 0.13 -2.07
CA PRO A 195 -16.15 -0.95 -2.98
C PRO A 195 -15.52 -2.13 -2.22
N PHE A 196 -14.67 -1.85 -1.22
CA PHE A 196 -14.04 -2.87 -0.37
C PHE A 196 -15.09 -3.65 0.45
N ALA A 197 -16.04 -2.96 1.09
CA ALA A 197 -17.12 -3.63 1.84
C ALA A 197 -18.06 -4.44 0.93
N ARG A 198 -18.24 -4.03 -0.33
CA ARG A 198 -19.00 -4.81 -1.32
C ARG A 198 -18.29 -6.11 -1.70
N GLU A 199 -16.98 -6.08 -1.79
CA GLU A 199 -16.17 -7.28 -2.06
C GLU A 199 -16.26 -8.29 -0.90
N ILE A 200 -16.15 -7.81 0.34
CA ILE A 200 -16.36 -8.64 1.54
C ILE A 200 -17.77 -9.24 1.52
N TYR A 201 -18.79 -8.42 1.22
CA TYR A 201 -20.17 -8.92 1.14
C TYR A 201 -20.32 -10.01 0.08
N ARG A 202 -19.69 -9.86 -1.09
CA ARG A 202 -19.72 -10.87 -2.15
C ARG A 202 -19.17 -12.20 -1.62
N LYS A 203 -18.00 -12.17 -1.00
CA LYS A 203 -17.34 -13.34 -0.40
C LYS A 203 -18.21 -13.99 0.69
N VAL A 204 -18.79 -13.21 1.58
CA VAL A 204 -19.71 -13.69 2.63
C VAL A 204 -20.94 -14.35 2.02
N SER A 205 -21.46 -13.80 0.90
CA SER A 205 -22.65 -14.33 0.23
C SER A 205 -22.40 -15.66 -0.51
N GLU A 206 -21.15 -15.97 -0.84
CA GLU A 206 -20.74 -17.27 -1.39
C GLU A 206 -20.80 -18.40 -0.34
N GLU A 207 -20.90 -18.03 0.96
CA GLU A 207 -20.98 -18.97 2.08
C GLU A 207 -22.35 -18.83 2.78
N PRO A 208 -23.40 -19.56 2.32
CA PRO A 208 -24.80 -19.33 2.74
C PRO A 208 -25.07 -19.60 4.21
N GLN A 209 -24.15 -20.24 4.94
CA GLN A 209 -24.26 -20.48 6.37
C GLN A 209 -23.72 -19.30 7.22
N ILE A 210 -23.15 -18.25 6.63
CA ILE A 210 -22.75 -17.05 7.34
C ILE A 210 -23.97 -16.12 7.44
N ARG A 211 -24.27 -15.66 8.64
CA ARG A 211 -25.33 -14.68 8.87
C ARG A 211 -24.74 -13.28 8.83
N ILE A 212 -25.47 -12.33 8.26
CA ILE A 212 -25.09 -10.92 8.21
C ILE A 212 -25.95 -10.12 9.18
N SER A 213 -25.32 -9.33 10.03
CA SER A 213 -25.92 -8.27 10.84
C SER A 213 -25.48 -6.93 10.27
N GLU A 214 -26.41 -6.04 9.92
CA GLU A 214 -26.06 -4.72 9.41
C GLU A 214 -25.87 -3.74 10.56
N SER A 215 -24.80 -2.92 10.48
CA SER A 215 -24.54 -1.82 11.42
C SER A 215 -23.89 -0.65 10.67
N ASP A 216 -24.29 0.56 11.03
CA ASP A 216 -23.70 1.81 10.57
C ASP A 216 -23.08 2.64 11.71
N ALA A 217 -22.93 2.04 12.86
CA ALA A 217 -22.40 2.68 14.06
C ALA A 217 -20.87 2.93 14.00
N GLY A 218 -20.20 2.33 13.01
CA GLY A 218 -18.75 2.44 12.83
C GLY A 218 -17.97 1.40 13.64
N PHE A 219 -16.73 1.15 13.22
CA PHE A 219 -15.90 0.05 13.74
C PHE A 219 -15.75 0.04 15.26
N ALA A 220 -15.50 1.21 15.88
CA ALA A 220 -15.32 1.29 17.33
C ALA A 220 -16.57 0.83 18.12
N ALA A 221 -17.77 1.15 17.62
CA ALA A 221 -19.02 0.69 18.22
C ALA A 221 -19.28 -0.79 17.88
N ASP A 222 -18.94 -1.23 16.67
CA ASP A 222 -19.12 -2.60 16.23
C ASP A 222 -18.28 -3.59 17.04
N ILE A 223 -17.13 -3.19 17.56
CA ILE A 223 -16.32 -3.99 18.51
C ILE A 223 -17.14 -4.44 19.73
N ALA A 224 -18.14 -3.68 20.16
CA ALA A 224 -19.02 -4.10 21.24
C ALA A 224 -19.84 -5.36 20.89
N TYR A 225 -20.23 -5.53 19.63
CA TYR A 225 -20.95 -6.73 19.17
C TYR A 225 -20.10 -8.01 19.28
N ILE A 226 -18.78 -7.89 19.13
CA ILE A 226 -17.86 -9.04 19.33
C ILE A 226 -17.96 -9.54 20.76
N ARG A 227 -17.93 -8.63 21.74
CA ARG A 227 -17.92 -8.95 23.16
C ARG A 227 -19.29 -9.45 23.66
N ILE A 228 -20.37 -8.81 23.22
CA ILE A 228 -21.72 -9.05 23.74
C ILE A 228 -22.42 -10.18 22.99
N ARG A 229 -22.31 -10.22 21.67
CA ARG A 229 -23.05 -11.13 20.81
C ARG A 229 -22.20 -12.21 20.14
N LYS A 230 -20.88 -12.18 20.37
CA LYS A 230 -19.91 -13.07 19.72
C LYS A 230 -19.93 -12.97 18.19
N TYR A 231 -20.26 -11.80 17.67
CA TYR A 231 -20.22 -11.50 16.25
C TYR A 231 -18.78 -11.26 15.78
N ILE A 232 -18.57 -11.29 14.49
CA ILE A 232 -17.28 -11.06 13.85
C ILE A 232 -17.35 -9.73 13.10
N VAL A 233 -16.33 -8.90 13.25
CA VAL A 233 -16.22 -7.61 12.57
C VAL A 233 -14.98 -7.63 11.70
N PHE A 234 -15.13 -7.23 10.44
CA PHE A 234 -13.98 -7.11 9.54
C PHE A 234 -13.32 -5.73 9.66
N CYS A 235 -12.01 -5.72 9.60
CA CYS A 235 -11.24 -4.47 9.61
C CYS A 235 -9.96 -4.60 8.76
N THR A 236 -9.34 -3.47 8.55
CA THR A 236 -8.04 -3.31 7.92
C THR A 236 -7.00 -2.99 8.99
N ASP A 237 -5.74 -3.12 8.66
CA ASP A 237 -4.61 -3.01 9.58
C ASP A 237 -4.66 -1.74 10.46
N GLU A 238 -4.95 -0.60 9.86
CA GLU A 238 -5.03 0.67 10.57
C GLU A 238 -6.18 0.79 11.59
N LEU A 239 -7.12 -0.15 11.60
CA LEU A 239 -8.22 -0.20 12.57
C LEU A 239 -7.92 -1.16 13.74
N ILE A 240 -6.80 -1.88 13.68
CA ILE A 240 -6.39 -2.80 14.74
C ILE A 240 -6.02 -2.00 15.97
N THR A 241 -6.78 -2.21 17.04
CA THR A 241 -6.51 -1.59 18.34
C THR A 241 -6.52 -2.67 19.40
N PRO A 242 -5.48 -2.78 20.26
CA PRO A 242 -5.48 -3.72 21.37
C PRO A 242 -6.76 -3.63 22.18
N THR A 243 -7.62 -4.62 22.10
CA THR A 243 -8.93 -4.62 22.74
C THR A 243 -9.08 -5.87 23.59
N LYS A 244 -9.43 -5.68 24.87
CA LYS A 244 -9.62 -6.80 25.80
C LYS A 244 -10.69 -7.76 25.28
N ASN A 245 -10.39 -9.05 25.26
CA ASN A 245 -11.26 -10.15 24.81
C ASN A 245 -11.55 -10.14 23.28
N VAL A 246 -10.75 -9.44 22.49
CA VAL A 246 -10.81 -9.48 21.02
C VAL A 246 -9.45 -9.90 20.48
N LYS A 247 -9.46 -10.78 19.49
CA LYS A 247 -8.29 -11.18 18.70
C LYS A 247 -8.53 -10.81 17.24
N TYR A 248 -7.50 -10.31 16.59
CA TYR A 248 -7.51 -10.04 15.16
C TYR A 248 -6.80 -11.17 14.43
N VAL A 249 -7.46 -11.74 13.42
CA VAL A 249 -6.97 -12.90 12.67
C VAL A 249 -7.03 -12.56 11.18
N ILE A 250 -5.98 -12.87 10.44
CA ILE A 250 -5.91 -12.61 8.99
C ILE A 250 -6.95 -13.45 8.25
N VAL A 251 -7.63 -12.85 7.27
CA VAL A 251 -8.53 -13.55 6.35
C VAL A 251 -7.81 -13.70 5.00
N GLU A 252 -7.25 -14.88 4.74
CA GLU A 252 -6.35 -15.12 3.60
C GLU A 252 -7.01 -14.91 2.24
N ASP A 253 -8.25 -15.35 2.09
CA ASP A 253 -9.04 -15.22 0.86
C ASP A 253 -9.87 -13.91 0.82
N GLY A 254 -9.59 -12.99 1.75
CA GLY A 254 -10.21 -11.66 1.82
C GLY A 254 -9.64 -10.68 0.80
N PRO A 255 -10.39 -9.61 0.49
CA PRO A 255 -9.87 -8.53 -0.33
C PRO A 255 -8.70 -7.84 0.37
N LYS A 256 -7.69 -7.47 -0.40
CA LYS A 256 -6.54 -6.71 0.10
C LYS A 256 -6.80 -5.21 0.00
N THR A 257 -6.28 -4.46 0.94
CA THR A 257 -6.33 -2.98 0.94
C THR A 257 -5.03 -2.45 0.38
N GLU A 258 -5.10 -1.71 -0.72
CA GLU A 258 -3.94 -1.02 -1.27
C GLU A 258 -3.58 0.19 -0.39
N TYR A 259 -2.31 0.28 -0.02
CA TYR A 259 -1.69 1.43 0.64
C TYR A 259 -0.64 2.03 -0.27
N GLY A 260 -0.49 3.34 -0.20
CA GLY A 260 0.52 4.05 -0.96
C GLY A 260 0.88 5.39 -0.35
N PHE A 261 1.97 5.93 -0.85
CA PHE A 261 2.42 7.26 -0.50
C PHE A 261 1.79 8.29 -1.43
N ALA A 262 1.40 9.42 -0.86
CA ALA A 262 0.80 10.53 -1.59
C ALA A 262 1.39 11.86 -1.17
N SER A 263 1.39 12.86 -2.07
CA SER A 263 1.80 14.24 -1.81
C SER A 263 0.98 15.19 -2.67
N LEU A 264 0.73 16.41 -2.17
CA LEU A 264 0.08 17.48 -2.96
C LEU A 264 0.92 17.92 -4.15
N SER A 265 2.23 17.88 -4.00
CA SER A 265 3.21 18.24 -5.04
C SER A 265 3.88 16.98 -5.60
N PRO A 266 4.55 17.05 -6.75
CA PRO A 266 5.40 15.95 -7.22
C PRO A 266 6.38 15.53 -6.13
N PHE A 267 6.64 14.22 -6.04
CA PHE A 267 7.59 13.70 -5.05
C PHE A 267 8.97 14.34 -5.25
N THR A 268 9.54 14.82 -4.16
CA THR A 268 10.93 15.26 -4.12
C THR A 268 11.89 14.07 -4.13
N SER A 269 13.19 14.30 -4.35
CA SER A 269 14.23 13.26 -4.27
C SER A 269 14.22 12.55 -2.93
N ASP A 270 14.03 13.29 -1.84
CA ASP A 270 14.05 12.74 -0.48
C ASP A 270 12.82 11.90 -0.18
N MET A 271 11.65 12.34 -0.65
CA MET A 271 10.43 11.54 -0.58
C MET A 271 10.59 10.23 -1.34
N LEU A 272 11.16 10.28 -2.55
CA LEU A 272 11.41 9.10 -3.36
C LEU A 272 12.43 8.16 -2.71
N SER A 273 13.47 8.71 -2.07
CA SER A 273 14.46 7.94 -1.32
C SER A 273 13.81 7.19 -0.15
N LEU A 274 13.00 7.89 0.64
CA LEU A 274 12.27 7.26 1.76
C LEU A 274 11.29 6.17 1.27
N ILE A 275 10.54 6.46 0.20
CA ILE A 275 9.61 5.48 -0.40
C ILE A 275 10.37 4.23 -0.86
N HIS A 276 11.51 4.41 -1.52
CA HIS A 276 12.34 3.32 -1.99
C HIS A 276 12.92 2.48 -0.84
N ASP A 277 13.45 3.14 0.20
CA ASP A 277 13.95 2.49 1.40
C ASP A 277 12.84 1.68 2.10
N PHE A 278 11.63 2.25 2.18
CA PHE A 278 10.47 1.55 2.70
C PHE A 278 10.11 0.33 1.86
N GLU A 279 10.02 0.46 0.54
CA GLU A 279 9.70 -0.65 -0.37
C GLU A 279 10.71 -1.80 -0.25
N LYS A 280 12.00 -1.47 -0.15
CA LYS A 280 13.08 -2.45 0.03
C LYS A 280 12.99 -3.17 1.38
N TRP A 281 12.77 -2.40 2.44
CA TRP A 281 12.57 -2.93 3.79
C TRP A 281 11.32 -3.82 3.83
N TYR A 282 10.20 -3.36 3.26
CA TYR A 282 8.94 -4.11 3.24
C TYR A 282 9.07 -5.46 2.55
N ARG A 283 9.72 -5.53 1.40
CA ARG A 283 9.95 -6.80 0.67
C ARG A 283 10.80 -7.80 1.47
N ARG A 284 11.70 -7.31 2.32
CA ARG A 284 12.53 -8.15 3.18
C ARG A 284 11.78 -8.69 4.38
N GLU A 285 11.02 -7.85 5.06
CA GLU A 285 10.31 -8.19 6.30
C GLU A 285 8.97 -8.90 6.04
N TYR A 286 8.34 -8.61 4.89
CA TYR A 286 7.06 -9.19 4.47
C TYR A 286 7.21 -9.83 3.07
N PRO A 287 7.98 -10.92 2.95
CA PRO A 287 8.12 -11.60 1.67
C PRO A 287 6.74 -12.08 1.21
N VAL A 288 6.41 -11.80 -0.05
CA VAL A 288 5.17 -12.29 -0.66
C VAL A 288 5.23 -13.81 -0.66
N ILE A 289 4.36 -14.45 0.11
CA ILE A 289 4.14 -15.90 0.10
C ILE A 289 3.36 -16.27 -1.15
#